data_33a699996d10bb92043dcb5cb60b0aff
#
_entry.id   33a699996d10bb92043dcb5cb60b0aff
#
_cell.length_a   1.000
_cell.length_b   1.000
_cell.length_c   1.000
_cell.angle_alpha   90.00
_cell.angle_beta   90.00
_cell.angle_gamma   90.00
#
_symmetry.space_group_name_H-M   'P 1'
#
loop_
_entity.id
_entity.type
_entity.pdbx_description
1 polymer ?
#
loop_
_entity_poly.entity_id
_entity_poly.type
_entity_poly.pdbx_seq_one_letter_code
_entity_poly.pdbx_strand_id
1 'polypeptide(L)'
;VLAHPQMAKFKRPIAIFVLLPFILFTFYQVILASPRYESHAKLIVKEPNGMATLDPAMAIMSGFGVSSGNSDTELVKAFIYSSDMLSYIDQELFISEHFSSNEYDFFSRLPAQASNEDKLSFFQDRVLVEIDDQSQIVSVFVQAFTPEFSHLISQTIVARAEWFINEIGHTLAKEQLKFVQQEHALVEKRLQTVKAGLLSFQRRHDL
;
A
#
# COMPACT_ATOMS: atom_id res chain seq x y z
N VAL A 1 -57.01 24.07 -29.73
CA VAL A 1 -56.10 23.23 -28.90
C VAL A 1 -56.23 23.71 -27.50
N LEU A 2 -57.09 23.03 -26.69
CA LEU A 2 -57.38 23.37 -25.29
C LEU A 2 -56.31 22.76 -24.39
N ALA A 3 -55.43 23.58 -23.90
CA ALA A 3 -54.47 23.20 -22.84
C ALA A 3 -55.26 22.97 -21.53
N HIS A 4 -55.32 21.74 -21.08
CA HIS A 4 -56.00 21.35 -19.82
C HIS A 4 -55.39 22.05 -18.62
N PRO A 5 -56.11 22.87 -17.85
CA PRO A 5 -55.59 23.58 -16.66
C PRO A 5 -55.25 22.65 -15.48
N GLN A 6 -55.65 21.40 -15.55
CA GLN A 6 -55.38 20.37 -14.52
C GLN A 6 -53.89 19.96 -14.47
N MET A 7 -53.13 20.02 -15.57
CA MET A 7 -51.69 19.67 -15.57
C MET A 7 -50.80 20.70 -14.89
N ALA A 8 -51.22 21.94 -14.78
CA ALA A 8 -50.46 23.00 -14.09
C ALA A 8 -50.49 22.85 -12.55
N LYS A 9 -51.55 22.27 -12.02
CA LYS A 9 -51.69 22.02 -10.56
C LYS A 9 -50.85 20.84 -10.08
N PHE A 10 -50.60 19.85 -10.94
CA PHE A 10 -49.80 18.67 -10.63
C PHE A 10 -48.30 18.93 -10.80
N LYS A 11 -47.88 19.87 -11.62
CA LYS A 11 -46.48 20.25 -11.83
C LYS A 11 -45.85 21.00 -10.64
N ARG A 12 -46.64 21.75 -9.86
CA ARG A 12 -46.20 22.53 -8.69
C ARG A 12 -45.68 21.65 -7.55
N PRO A 13 -46.41 20.62 -7.05
CA PRO A 13 -45.90 19.77 -5.98
C PRO A 13 -44.68 18.92 -6.43
N ILE A 14 -44.64 18.45 -7.69
CA ILE A 14 -43.48 17.72 -8.23
C ILE A 14 -42.27 18.63 -8.31
N ALA A 15 -42.42 19.87 -8.78
CA ALA A 15 -41.33 20.84 -8.84
C ALA A 15 -40.76 21.15 -7.44
N ILE A 16 -41.62 21.29 -6.43
CA ILE A 16 -41.18 21.51 -5.04
C ILE A 16 -40.45 20.28 -4.51
N PHE A 17 -40.92 19.05 -4.81
CA PHE A 17 -40.32 17.81 -4.33
C PHE A 17 -38.94 17.55 -4.96
N VAL A 18 -38.67 18.06 -6.15
CA VAL A 18 -37.37 17.98 -6.82
C VAL A 18 -36.45 19.15 -6.44
N LEU A 19 -37.00 20.39 -6.45
CA LEU A 19 -36.22 21.60 -6.19
C LEU A 19 -35.74 21.70 -4.73
N LEU A 20 -36.56 21.28 -3.77
CA LEU A 20 -36.23 21.42 -2.37
C LEU A 20 -34.99 20.58 -1.95
N PRO A 21 -34.89 19.28 -2.26
CA PRO A 21 -33.68 18.52 -1.95
C PRO A 21 -32.47 19.02 -2.74
N PHE A 22 -32.67 19.47 -4.00
CA PHE A 22 -31.59 20.05 -4.79
C PHE A 22 -31.04 21.35 -4.17
N ILE A 23 -31.90 22.27 -3.74
CA ILE A 23 -31.48 23.50 -3.07
C ILE A 23 -30.79 23.21 -1.73
N LEU A 24 -31.33 22.27 -0.95
CA LEU A 24 -30.73 21.83 0.32
C LEU A 24 -29.34 21.23 0.11
N PHE A 25 -29.20 20.36 -0.90
CA PHE A 25 -27.91 19.76 -1.25
C PHE A 25 -26.91 20.80 -1.74
N THR A 26 -27.33 21.72 -2.61
CA THR A 26 -26.47 22.81 -3.11
C THR A 26 -26.04 23.75 -1.97
N PHE A 27 -26.96 24.09 -1.06
CA PHE A 27 -26.67 24.89 0.13
C PHE A 27 -25.62 24.20 1.01
N TYR A 28 -25.78 22.89 1.26
CA TYR A 28 -24.82 22.11 2.02
C TYR A 28 -23.44 22.14 1.34
N GLN A 29 -23.37 21.84 0.05
CA GLN A 29 -22.10 21.76 -0.72
C GLN A 29 -21.36 23.11 -0.79
N VAL A 30 -22.07 24.23 -0.86
CA VAL A 30 -21.45 25.57 -1.02
C VAL A 30 -21.03 26.17 0.32
N ILE A 31 -21.78 25.88 1.41
CA ILE A 31 -21.62 26.61 2.68
C ILE A 31 -21.05 25.74 3.80
N LEU A 32 -21.43 24.44 3.83
CA LEU A 32 -21.14 23.57 4.97
C LEU A 32 -20.06 22.51 4.67
N ALA A 33 -19.90 22.08 3.42
CA ALA A 33 -18.97 21.04 3.07
C ALA A 33 -17.52 21.51 3.26
N SER A 34 -16.73 20.72 3.97
CA SER A 34 -15.31 21.00 4.16
C SER A 34 -14.52 20.75 2.87
N PRO A 35 -13.59 21.65 2.50
CA PRO A 35 -12.75 21.46 1.33
C PRO A 35 -11.85 20.24 1.52
N ARG A 36 -11.51 19.56 0.41
CA ARG A 36 -10.54 18.47 0.39
C ARG A 36 -9.41 18.81 -0.55
N TYR A 37 -8.20 18.58 -0.08
CA TYR A 37 -6.97 18.80 -0.83
C TYR A 37 -6.28 17.47 -1.05
N GLU A 38 -5.79 17.24 -2.25
CA GLU A 38 -5.10 16.01 -2.62
C GLU A 38 -3.62 16.28 -2.84
N SER A 39 -2.78 15.48 -2.20
CA SER A 39 -1.35 15.44 -2.44
C SER A 39 -1.01 14.18 -3.24
N HIS A 40 -0.05 14.30 -4.14
CA HIS A 40 0.35 13.25 -5.05
C HIS A 40 1.85 12.96 -4.92
N ALA A 41 2.19 11.73 -4.57
CA ALA A 41 3.56 11.26 -4.47
C ALA A 41 3.78 10.02 -5.37
N LYS A 42 5.03 9.83 -5.83
CA LYS A 42 5.42 8.69 -6.65
C LYS A 42 6.60 7.97 -6.04
N LEU A 43 6.52 6.66 -5.99
CA LEU A 43 7.54 5.76 -5.50
C LEU A 43 7.95 4.80 -6.61
N ILE A 44 9.26 4.63 -6.84
CA ILE A 44 9.79 3.66 -7.79
C ILE A 44 10.41 2.53 -6.99
N VAL A 45 9.84 1.34 -7.13
CA VAL A 45 10.39 0.12 -6.54
C VAL A 45 11.36 -0.49 -7.54
N LYS A 46 12.66 -0.49 -7.21
CA LYS A 46 13.69 -1.14 -8.03
C LYS A 46 14.17 -2.40 -7.33
N GLU A 47 14.06 -3.52 -8.01
CA GLU A 47 14.73 -4.73 -7.57
C GLU A 47 16.25 -4.54 -7.65
N PRO A 48 17.03 -4.99 -6.64
CA PRO A 48 18.47 -5.06 -6.77
C PRO A 48 18.82 -6.04 -7.90
N ASN A 49 19.30 -5.52 -9.03
CA ASN A 49 19.69 -6.28 -10.23
C ASN A 49 20.88 -7.23 -9.97
N GLY A 50 20.77 -8.16 -9.05
CA GLY A 50 21.89 -9.07 -8.72
C GLY A 50 21.45 -10.43 -8.17
N MET A 51 20.21 -10.59 -7.78
CA MET A 51 19.75 -11.83 -7.12
C MET A 51 19.04 -12.83 -8.04
N ALA A 52 18.62 -12.42 -9.22
CA ALA A 52 17.91 -13.31 -10.17
C ALA A 52 18.75 -14.47 -10.73
N THR A 53 20.07 -14.50 -10.48
CA THR A 53 20.97 -15.48 -11.09
C THR A 53 21.45 -16.58 -10.15
N LEU A 54 21.11 -16.57 -8.87
CA LEU A 54 21.71 -17.48 -7.89
C LEU A 54 20.80 -18.61 -7.38
N ASP A 55 19.49 -18.54 -7.60
CA ASP A 55 18.58 -19.59 -7.18
C ASP A 55 18.01 -20.38 -8.38
N PRO A 56 18.47 -21.64 -8.60
CA PRO A 56 17.88 -22.48 -9.64
C PRO A 56 16.36 -22.72 -9.47
N ALA A 57 15.85 -22.62 -8.26
CA ALA A 57 14.41 -22.73 -7.98
C ALA A 57 13.65 -21.48 -8.46
N MET A 58 14.23 -20.28 -8.32
CA MET A 58 13.67 -19.04 -8.87
C MET A 58 13.71 -19.02 -10.40
N ALA A 59 14.78 -19.55 -11.02
CA ALA A 59 14.87 -19.71 -12.47
C ALA A 59 13.81 -20.67 -13.03
N ILE A 60 13.43 -21.71 -12.27
CA ILE A 60 12.35 -22.62 -12.64
C ILE A 60 11.00 -21.92 -12.47
N MET A 61 10.77 -21.14 -11.41
CA MET A 61 9.53 -20.40 -11.18
C MET A 61 9.32 -19.27 -12.21
N SER A 62 10.38 -18.59 -12.64
CA SER A 62 10.28 -17.59 -13.70
C SER A 62 9.93 -18.22 -15.06
N GLY A 63 10.36 -19.47 -15.29
CA GLY A 63 9.95 -20.27 -16.45
C GLY A 63 8.45 -20.64 -16.48
N PHE A 64 7.76 -20.59 -15.35
CA PHE A 64 6.30 -20.76 -15.25
C PHE A 64 5.51 -19.44 -15.35
N GLY A 65 6.17 -18.33 -15.72
CA GLY A 65 5.51 -17.03 -15.96
C GLY A 65 5.17 -16.23 -14.68
N VAL A 66 5.73 -16.62 -13.54
CA VAL A 66 5.67 -15.80 -12.31
C VAL A 66 6.74 -14.72 -12.42
N SER A 67 6.37 -13.53 -12.91
CA SER A 67 7.28 -12.38 -12.96
C SER A 67 7.44 -11.81 -11.55
N SER A 68 8.66 -11.75 -11.06
CA SER A 68 8.97 -11.21 -9.72
C SER A 68 8.69 -9.71 -9.61
N GLY A 69 8.67 -8.97 -10.71
CA GLY A 69 8.57 -7.50 -10.70
C GLY A 69 7.25 -6.93 -10.21
N ASN A 70 6.13 -7.66 -10.35
CA ASN A 70 4.83 -7.20 -9.84
C ASN A 70 4.64 -7.51 -8.36
N SER A 71 5.45 -8.41 -7.78
CA SER A 71 5.31 -8.83 -6.39
C SER A 71 5.64 -7.71 -5.40
N ASP A 72 6.70 -6.95 -5.66
CA ASP A 72 7.20 -5.94 -4.72
C ASP A 72 6.31 -4.68 -4.70
N THR A 73 5.79 -4.27 -5.85
CA THR A 73 4.85 -3.14 -5.94
C THR A 73 3.50 -3.45 -5.29
N GLU A 74 2.98 -4.67 -5.48
CA GLU A 74 1.77 -5.13 -4.80
C GLU A 74 1.98 -5.27 -3.29
N LEU A 75 3.17 -5.70 -2.86
CA LEU A 75 3.52 -5.77 -1.44
C LEU A 75 3.56 -4.37 -0.80
N VAL A 76 4.14 -3.38 -1.48
CA VAL A 76 4.11 -1.97 -1.05
C VAL A 76 2.67 -1.47 -0.93
N LYS A 77 1.83 -1.73 -1.93
CA LYS A 77 0.43 -1.34 -1.91
C LYS A 77 -0.31 -1.97 -0.74
N ALA A 78 -0.13 -3.28 -0.51
CA ALA A 78 -0.72 -3.98 0.62
C ALA A 78 -0.25 -3.40 1.97
N PHE A 79 1.04 -3.04 2.09
CA PHE A 79 1.58 -2.41 3.29
C PHE A 79 0.99 -1.01 3.52
N ILE A 80 0.85 -0.18 2.46
CA ILE A 80 0.25 1.16 2.58
C ILE A 80 -1.19 1.08 3.11
N TYR A 81 -1.97 0.08 2.71
CA TYR A 81 -3.33 -0.15 3.19
C TYR A 81 -3.43 -0.91 4.52
N SER A 82 -2.30 -1.24 5.13
CA SER A 82 -2.27 -2.02 6.37
C SER A 82 -2.61 -1.19 7.61
N SER A 83 -3.04 -1.88 8.65
CA SER A 83 -3.22 -1.34 9.99
C SER A 83 -1.92 -0.82 10.60
N ASP A 84 -0.77 -1.41 10.22
CA ASP A 84 0.55 -1.00 10.71
C ASP A 84 0.95 0.37 10.15
N MET A 85 0.66 0.63 8.87
CA MET A 85 0.86 1.93 8.26
C MET A 85 0.00 2.99 8.94
N LEU A 86 -1.30 2.72 9.12
CA LEU A 86 -2.20 3.63 9.83
C LEU A 86 -1.71 3.94 11.25
N SER A 87 -1.32 2.90 12.00
CA SER A 87 -0.83 3.06 13.38
C SER A 87 0.44 3.91 13.44
N TYR A 88 1.35 3.72 12.49
CA TYR A 88 2.57 4.51 12.38
C TYR A 88 2.26 5.99 12.11
N ILE A 89 1.39 6.27 11.12
CA ILE A 89 1.02 7.64 10.75
C ILE A 89 0.24 8.31 11.90
N ASP A 90 -0.63 7.56 12.58
CA ASP A 90 -1.41 8.10 13.70
C ASP A 90 -0.52 8.48 14.89
N GLN A 91 0.55 7.71 15.16
CA GLN A 91 1.55 8.03 16.17
C GLN A 91 2.41 9.26 15.82
N GLU A 92 2.79 9.42 14.56
CA GLU A 92 3.65 10.50 14.11
C GLU A 92 2.90 11.82 13.87
N LEU A 93 1.69 11.74 13.32
CA LEU A 93 0.95 12.90 12.80
C LEU A 93 -0.39 13.16 13.48
N PHE A 94 -0.82 12.30 14.41
CA PHE A 94 -2.14 12.39 15.07
C PHE A 94 -3.28 12.50 14.05
N ILE A 95 -3.24 11.63 13.01
CA ILE A 95 -4.17 11.66 11.87
C ILE A 95 -5.63 11.47 12.33
N SER A 96 -5.85 10.62 13.33
CA SER A 96 -7.18 10.40 13.91
C SER A 96 -7.74 11.68 14.56
N GLU A 97 -6.90 12.47 15.23
CA GLU A 97 -7.30 13.74 15.84
C GLU A 97 -7.62 14.78 14.77
N HIS A 98 -6.76 14.93 13.77
CA HIS A 98 -7.00 15.83 12.65
C HIS A 98 -8.33 15.56 11.95
N PHE A 99 -8.60 14.31 11.61
CA PHE A 99 -9.83 13.96 10.89
C PHE A 99 -11.09 13.93 11.77
N SER A 100 -10.98 13.87 13.11
CA SER A 100 -12.10 13.94 14.03
C SER A 100 -12.39 15.36 14.55
N SER A 101 -11.61 16.36 14.12
CA SER A 101 -11.79 17.74 14.56
C SER A 101 -13.20 18.28 14.29
N ASN A 102 -13.73 19.04 15.23
CA ASN A 102 -15.03 19.69 15.10
C ASN A 102 -15.04 20.89 14.14
N GLU A 103 -13.88 21.28 13.61
CA GLU A 103 -13.75 22.34 12.61
C GLU A 103 -14.28 21.90 11.23
N TYR A 104 -14.37 20.59 11.01
CA TYR A 104 -14.82 20.01 9.74
C TYR A 104 -16.27 19.56 9.80
N ASP A 105 -16.90 19.46 8.63
CA ASP A 105 -18.30 19.09 8.53
C ASP A 105 -18.57 17.66 9.06
N PHE A 106 -19.76 17.47 9.60
CA PHE A 106 -20.16 16.23 10.28
C PHE A 106 -20.11 15.00 9.38
N PHE A 107 -20.37 15.14 8.07
CA PHE A 107 -20.42 14.01 7.14
C PHE A 107 -19.06 13.61 6.60
N SER A 108 -18.09 14.53 6.58
CA SER A 108 -16.75 14.27 6.05
C SER A 108 -15.74 13.86 7.11
N ARG A 109 -16.01 14.16 8.38
CA ARG A 109 -15.08 13.89 9.48
C ARG A 109 -15.17 12.45 9.99
N LEU A 110 -14.10 11.99 10.61
CA LEU A 110 -14.07 10.75 11.38
C LEU A 110 -14.88 10.92 12.67
N PRO A 111 -15.78 9.99 13.06
CA PRO A 111 -16.42 10.01 14.35
C PRO A 111 -15.40 9.97 15.50
N ALA A 112 -15.59 10.78 16.55
CA ALA A 112 -14.67 10.86 17.68
C ALA A 112 -14.49 9.53 18.45
N GLN A 113 -15.46 8.62 18.35
CA GLN A 113 -15.44 7.29 18.98
C GLN A 113 -15.34 6.18 17.92
N ALA A 114 -14.64 6.43 16.80
CA ALA A 114 -14.44 5.44 15.76
C ALA A 114 -13.62 4.25 16.27
N SER A 115 -14.04 3.04 15.91
CA SER A 115 -13.24 1.83 16.14
C SER A 115 -11.96 1.84 15.31
N ASN A 116 -11.02 0.93 15.57
CA ASN A 116 -9.81 0.83 14.77
C ASN A 116 -10.12 0.42 13.33
N GLU A 117 -11.15 -0.40 13.13
CA GLU A 117 -11.64 -0.81 11.81
C GLU A 117 -12.25 0.38 11.05
N ASP A 118 -13.02 1.22 11.73
CA ASP A 118 -13.59 2.44 11.13
C ASP A 118 -12.50 3.43 10.74
N LYS A 119 -11.46 3.59 11.58
CA LYS A 119 -10.29 4.42 11.28
C LYS A 119 -9.52 3.90 10.07
N LEU A 120 -9.33 2.58 9.98
CA LEU A 120 -8.65 1.95 8.85
C LEU A 120 -9.45 2.13 7.55
N SER A 121 -10.75 1.88 7.59
CA SER A 121 -11.63 2.09 6.43
C SER A 121 -11.62 3.55 5.99
N PHE A 122 -11.71 4.48 6.95
CA PHE A 122 -11.65 5.91 6.68
C PHE A 122 -10.32 6.34 6.05
N PHE A 123 -9.20 5.78 6.51
CA PHE A 123 -7.89 6.01 5.94
C PHE A 123 -7.79 5.47 4.51
N GLN A 124 -8.25 4.24 4.30
CA GLN A 124 -8.25 3.60 2.98
C GLN A 124 -9.10 4.35 1.96
N ASP A 125 -10.20 4.96 2.38
CA ASP A 125 -11.05 5.80 1.52
C ASP A 125 -10.38 7.13 1.10
N ARG A 126 -9.34 7.56 1.82
CA ARG A 126 -8.62 8.82 1.57
C ARG A 126 -7.24 8.63 0.96
N VAL A 127 -6.77 7.42 0.90
CA VAL A 127 -5.50 7.06 0.27
C VAL A 127 -5.78 6.16 -0.91
N LEU A 128 -5.45 6.63 -2.11
CA LEU A 128 -5.53 5.83 -3.33
C LEU A 128 -4.12 5.47 -3.78
N VAL A 129 -3.88 4.19 -4.03
CA VAL A 129 -2.60 3.69 -4.53
C VAL A 129 -2.82 3.05 -5.90
N GLU A 130 -2.19 3.62 -6.91
CA GLU A 130 -2.20 3.12 -8.27
C GLU A 130 -0.80 2.61 -8.65
N ILE A 131 -0.75 1.47 -9.32
CA ILE A 131 0.46 0.87 -9.84
C ILE A 131 0.40 0.92 -11.36
N ASP A 132 1.43 1.47 -11.97
CA ASP A 132 1.62 1.37 -13.41
C ASP A 132 2.41 0.08 -13.72
N ASP A 133 1.74 -0.91 -14.29
CA ASP A 133 2.31 -2.22 -14.60
C ASP A 133 3.50 -2.16 -15.56
N GLN A 134 3.61 -1.12 -16.39
CA GLN A 134 4.69 -0.98 -17.36
C GLN A 134 5.94 -0.34 -16.77
N SER A 135 5.75 0.71 -15.97
CA SER A 135 6.87 1.46 -15.38
C SER A 135 7.22 1.02 -13.96
N GLN A 136 6.40 0.19 -13.33
CA GLN A 136 6.52 -0.22 -11.92
C GLN A 136 6.54 0.97 -10.95
N ILE A 137 5.90 2.07 -11.36
CA ILE A 137 5.73 3.26 -10.53
C ILE A 137 4.49 3.10 -9.68
N VAL A 138 4.65 3.24 -8.37
CA VAL A 138 3.56 3.30 -7.41
C VAL A 138 3.23 4.78 -7.19
N SER A 139 2.01 5.18 -7.56
CA SER A 139 1.48 6.51 -7.36
C SER A 139 0.56 6.50 -6.14
N VAL A 140 0.81 7.38 -5.19
CA VAL A 140 0.04 7.51 -3.95
C VAL A 140 -0.65 8.85 -3.94
N PHE A 141 -1.97 8.85 -3.85
CA PHE A 141 -2.82 10.03 -3.74
C PHE A 141 -3.39 10.07 -2.33
N VAL A 142 -3.24 11.19 -1.65
CA VAL A 142 -3.67 11.36 -0.26
C VAL A 142 -4.57 12.57 -0.15
N GLN A 143 -5.77 12.38 0.39
CA GLN A 143 -6.74 13.44 0.63
C GLN A 143 -6.78 13.83 2.10
N ALA A 144 -6.71 15.16 2.38
CA ALA A 144 -6.89 15.72 3.72
C ALA A 144 -7.67 17.03 3.64
N PHE A 145 -8.00 17.60 4.81
CA PHE A 145 -8.75 18.86 4.87
C PHE A 145 -7.90 20.11 4.68
N THR A 146 -6.56 19.97 4.78
CA THR A 146 -5.63 21.05 4.47
C THR A 146 -4.53 20.57 3.51
N PRO A 147 -4.02 21.43 2.63
CA PRO A 147 -2.97 21.06 1.67
C PRO A 147 -1.67 20.64 2.36
N GLU A 148 -1.31 21.33 3.46
CA GLU A 148 -0.10 21.02 4.24
C GLU A 148 -0.19 19.63 4.84
N PHE A 149 -1.35 19.25 5.39
CA PHE A 149 -1.55 17.96 6.03
C PHE A 149 -1.61 16.82 5.01
N SER A 150 -2.25 17.03 3.86
CA SER A 150 -2.24 16.03 2.77
C SER A 150 -0.82 15.76 2.27
N HIS A 151 0.00 16.81 2.15
CA HIS A 151 1.40 16.68 1.78
C HIS A 151 2.22 15.95 2.84
N LEU A 152 2.03 16.28 4.11
CA LEU A 152 2.73 15.65 5.23
C LEU A 152 2.41 14.15 5.34
N ILE A 153 1.13 13.77 5.21
CA ILE A 153 0.73 12.35 5.18
C ILE A 153 1.39 11.63 3.99
N SER A 154 1.34 12.22 2.79
CA SER A 154 1.91 11.57 1.60
C SER A 154 3.43 11.36 1.73
N GLN A 155 4.16 12.32 2.29
CA GLN A 155 5.59 12.18 2.58
C GLN A 155 5.86 11.06 3.59
N THR A 156 5.07 11.01 4.67
CA THR A 156 5.22 9.99 5.71
C THR A 156 4.92 8.60 5.19
N ILE A 157 3.88 8.44 4.35
CA ILE A 157 3.57 7.16 3.68
C ILE A 157 4.76 6.70 2.82
N VAL A 158 5.30 7.59 1.98
CA VAL A 158 6.42 7.26 1.08
C VAL A 158 7.65 6.87 1.88
N ALA A 159 8.04 7.67 2.87
CA ALA A 159 9.19 7.38 3.71
C ALA A 159 9.05 6.03 4.46
N ARG A 160 7.85 5.74 4.97
CA ARG A 160 7.58 4.47 5.67
C ARG A 160 7.53 3.28 4.72
N ALA A 161 6.99 3.45 3.52
CA ALA A 161 6.97 2.42 2.49
C ALA A 161 8.39 2.11 1.98
N GLU A 162 9.23 3.12 1.79
CA GLU A 162 10.64 2.98 1.45
C GLU A 162 11.41 2.21 2.53
N TRP A 163 11.22 2.59 3.80
CA TRP A 163 11.81 1.85 4.93
C TRP A 163 11.37 0.37 4.92
N PHE A 164 10.09 0.10 4.70
CA PHE A 164 9.54 -1.26 4.69
C PHE A 164 10.18 -2.14 3.62
N ILE A 165 10.32 -1.65 2.40
CA ILE A 165 10.96 -2.39 1.29
C ILE A 165 12.44 -2.64 1.57
N ASN A 166 13.14 -1.64 2.08
CA ASN A 166 14.55 -1.78 2.45
C ASN A 166 14.73 -2.84 3.56
N GLU A 167 13.87 -2.85 4.58
CA GLU A 167 13.93 -3.82 5.68
C GLU A 167 13.65 -5.25 5.21
N ILE A 168 12.67 -5.44 4.32
CA ILE A 168 12.43 -6.76 3.69
C ILE A 168 13.66 -7.20 2.90
N GLY A 169 14.23 -6.33 2.06
CA GLY A 169 15.44 -6.62 1.29
C GLY A 169 16.62 -7.02 2.17
N HIS A 170 16.84 -6.30 3.26
CA HIS A 170 17.88 -6.62 4.24
C HIS A 170 17.64 -7.97 4.93
N THR A 171 16.41 -8.24 5.32
CA THR A 171 16.05 -9.51 5.98
C THR A 171 16.24 -10.68 5.03
N LEU A 172 15.78 -10.57 3.78
CA LEU A 172 15.96 -11.58 2.75
C LEU A 172 17.44 -11.86 2.49
N ALA A 173 18.25 -10.80 2.34
CA ALA A 173 19.70 -10.93 2.12
C ALA A 173 20.41 -11.64 3.29
N LYS A 174 20.03 -11.35 4.53
CA LYS A 174 20.57 -12.04 5.71
C LYS A 174 20.22 -13.53 5.73
N GLU A 175 18.98 -13.89 5.44
CA GLU A 175 18.56 -15.30 5.43
C GLU A 175 19.23 -16.06 4.26
N GLN A 176 19.38 -15.44 3.10
CA GLN A 176 20.14 -16.05 1.98
C GLN A 176 21.62 -16.26 2.35
N LEU A 177 22.27 -15.28 2.95
CA LEU A 177 23.67 -15.43 3.41
C LEU A 177 23.80 -16.58 4.41
N LYS A 178 22.90 -16.67 5.38
CA LYS A 178 22.88 -17.75 6.35
C LYS A 178 22.68 -19.13 5.70
N PHE A 179 21.77 -19.23 4.74
CA PHE A 179 21.59 -20.46 3.97
C PHE A 179 22.85 -20.86 3.22
N VAL A 180 23.49 -19.94 2.47
CA VAL A 180 24.74 -20.20 1.74
C VAL A 180 25.86 -20.65 2.68
N GLN A 181 26.00 -20.02 3.86
CA GLN A 181 26.99 -20.41 4.87
C GLN A 181 26.75 -21.84 5.38
N GLN A 182 25.48 -22.22 5.61
CA GLN A 182 25.13 -23.58 6.06
C GLN A 182 25.44 -24.63 4.97
N GLU A 183 25.07 -24.33 3.71
CA GLU A 183 25.38 -25.22 2.58
C GLU A 183 26.90 -25.37 2.36
N HIS A 184 27.66 -24.26 2.47
CA HIS A 184 29.11 -24.30 2.37
C HIS A 184 29.72 -25.21 3.44
N ALA A 185 29.30 -25.05 4.69
CA ALA A 185 29.79 -25.91 5.80
C ALA A 185 29.43 -27.40 5.57
N LEU A 186 28.25 -27.69 5.03
CA LEU A 186 27.83 -29.04 4.71
C LEU A 186 28.69 -29.63 3.58
N VAL A 187 28.96 -28.88 2.52
CA VAL A 187 29.79 -29.30 1.41
C VAL A 187 31.25 -29.53 1.87
N GLU A 188 31.82 -28.66 2.69
CA GLU A 188 33.14 -28.85 3.29
C GLU A 188 33.23 -30.16 4.12
N LYS A 189 32.24 -30.42 4.94
CA LYS A 189 32.16 -31.66 5.73
C LYS A 189 32.11 -32.90 4.83
N ARG A 190 31.28 -32.87 3.76
CA ARG A 190 31.22 -33.96 2.76
C ARG A 190 32.55 -34.14 2.05
N LEU A 191 33.20 -33.06 1.67
CA LEU A 191 34.52 -33.09 1.01
C LEU A 191 35.57 -33.74 1.91
N GLN A 192 35.60 -33.36 3.20
CA GLN A 192 36.52 -33.96 4.18
C GLN A 192 36.26 -35.48 4.36
N THR A 193 34.99 -35.87 4.42
CA THR A 193 34.60 -37.29 4.55
C THR A 193 35.05 -38.08 3.32
N VAL A 194 34.83 -37.57 2.12
CA VAL A 194 35.26 -38.23 0.86
C VAL A 194 36.80 -38.30 0.75
N LYS A 195 37.53 -37.23 1.10
CA LYS A 195 38.99 -37.23 1.15
C LYS A 195 39.53 -38.28 2.16
N ALA A 196 38.94 -38.37 3.35
CA ALA A 196 39.33 -39.39 4.34
C ALA A 196 39.05 -40.81 3.82
N GLY A 197 37.91 -41.02 3.16
CA GLY A 197 37.58 -42.27 2.49
C GLY A 197 38.58 -42.65 1.38
N LEU A 198 38.96 -41.70 0.54
CA LEU A 198 39.96 -41.91 -0.52
C LEU A 198 41.35 -42.28 0.06
N LEU A 199 41.79 -41.55 1.08
CA LEU A 199 43.06 -41.86 1.74
C LEU A 199 43.05 -43.25 2.40
N SER A 200 41.93 -43.64 3.03
CA SER A 200 41.79 -44.99 3.62
C SER A 200 41.80 -46.08 2.53
N PHE A 201 41.18 -45.83 1.41
CA PHE A 201 41.22 -46.75 0.26
C PHE A 201 42.61 -46.89 -0.32
N GLN A 202 43.34 -45.81 -0.57
CA GLN A 202 44.73 -45.82 -1.07
C GLN A 202 45.66 -46.61 -0.13
N ARG A 203 45.57 -46.37 1.20
CA ARG A 203 46.37 -47.11 2.20
C ARG A 203 46.06 -48.60 2.23
N ARG A 204 44.82 -49.00 1.90
CA ARG A 204 44.41 -50.42 1.93
C ARG A 204 44.86 -51.20 0.69
N HIS A 205 45.12 -50.48 -0.41
CA HIS A 205 45.49 -51.07 -1.70
C HIS A 205 46.91 -50.76 -2.14
N ASP A 206 47.76 -50.17 -1.26
CA ASP A 206 49.16 -49.80 -1.54
C ASP A 206 49.33 -48.94 -2.81
N LEU A 207 48.38 -48.04 -3.09
CA LEU A 207 48.39 -47.12 -4.22
C LEU A 207 48.92 -45.74 -3.83
#